data_48c8ce55e087c9a7054d8b591f2c8e6c
#
_entry.id   48c8ce55e087c9a7054d8b591f2c8e6c
#
_cell.length_a   1.000
_cell.length_b   1.000
_cell.length_c   1.000
_cell.angle_alpha   90.00
_cell.angle_beta   90.00
_cell.angle_gamma   90.00
#
_symmetry.space_group_name_H-M   'P 1'
#
loop_
_entity.id
_entity.type
_entity.pdbx_description
1 polymer ?
#
loop_
_entity_poly.entity_id
_entity_poly.type
_entity_poly.pdbx_seq_one_letter_code
_entity_poly.pdbx_strand_id
1 'polypeptide(L)'
;MPGLAFSNELISRDEGMHVEFAVLLYSMIQNRLPEDNVHQIMKEAVEVEKNFIIESIPCSLLGMNAELMSQYIEFVADRLLSQLNYNKIWNVPNPFPFMERISIETKSNFFESRVSQYSKANVGNKQQHLELRKFTLDADF
;
A
#
# COMPACT_ATOMS: atom_id res chain seq x y z
N MET A 1 -10.57 11.67 -9.50
CA MET A 1 -9.61 11.29 -10.56
C MET A 1 -9.46 9.78 -10.59
N PRO A 2 -10.19 9.05 -11.44
CA PRO A 2 -10.18 7.59 -11.41
C PRO A 2 -8.82 6.96 -11.74
N GLY A 3 -8.03 7.59 -12.61
CA GLY A 3 -6.69 7.10 -12.93
C GLY A 3 -5.71 7.16 -11.77
N LEU A 4 -5.77 8.22 -10.96
CA LEU A 4 -4.90 8.35 -9.78
C LEU A 4 -5.27 7.33 -8.69
N ALA A 5 -6.57 7.12 -8.45
CA ALA A 5 -7.03 6.12 -7.50
C ALA A 5 -6.58 4.70 -7.93
N PHE A 6 -6.67 4.41 -9.23
CA PHE A 6 -6.23 3.14 -9.79
C PHE A 6 -4.71 2.95 -9.69
N SER A 7 -3.92 4.01 -9.96
CA SER A 7 -2.46 3.97 -9.78
C SER A 7 -2.08 3.68 -8.32
N ASN A 8 -2.73 4.35 -7.36
CA ASN A 8 -2.50 4.11 -5.94
C ASN A 8 -2.86 2.67 -5.52
N GLU A 9 -3.93 2.11 -6.08
CA GLU A 9 -4.29 0.70 -5.83
C GLU A 9 -3.17 -0.25 -6.29
N LEU A 10 -2.60 -0.01 -7.48
CA LEU A 10 -1.50 -0.82 -7.99
C LEU A 10 -0.24 -0.70 -7.13
N ILE A 11 0.14 0.54 -6.76
CA ILE A 11 1.28 0.79 -5.88
C ILE A 11 1.09 0.08 -4.54
N SER A 12 -0.09 0.21 -3.92
CA SER A 12 -0.38 -0.45 -2.65
C SER A 12 -0.24 -1.98 -2.71
N ARG A 13 -0.59 -2.60 -3.84
CA ARG A 13 -0.39 -4.04 -4.05
C ARG A 13 1.07 -4.41 -4.20
N ASP A 14 1.83 -3.63 -4.96
CA ASP A 14 3.26 -3.85 -5.14
C ASP A 14 4.00 -3.72 -3.81
N GLU A 15 3.68 -2.70 -3.02
CA GLU A 15 4.24 -2.52 -1.67
C GLU A 15 3.88 -3.68 -0.74
N GLY A 16 2.66 -4.19 -0.82
CA GLY A 16 2.25 -5.38 -0.07
C GLY A 16 3.10 -6.61 -0.41
N MET A 17 3.38 -6.85 -1.69
CA MET A 17 4.26 -7.94 -2.14
C MET A 17 5.71 -7.73 -1.70
N HIS A 18 6.22 -6.50 -1.71
CA HIS A 18 7.55 -6.18 -1.22
C HIS A 18 7.71 -6.51 0.26
N VAL A 19 6.72 -6.16 1.08
CA VAL A 19 6.70 -6.51 2.51
C VAL A 19 6.67 -8.03 2.71
N GLU A 20 5.80 -8.76 2.00
CA GLU A 20 5.72 -10.22 2.11
C GLU A 20 7.04 -10.89 1.69
N PHE A 21 7.68 -10.39 0.63
CA PHE A 21 8.98 -10.87 0.19
C PHE A 21 10.08 -10.59 1.21
N ALA A 22 10.10 -9.40 1.80
CA ALA A 22 11.07 -9.04 2.83
C ALA A 22 10.91 -9.91 4.10
N VAL A 23 9.67 -10.17 4.53
CA VAL A 23 9.36 -11.07 5.65
C VAL A 23 9.83 -12.49 5.34
N LEU A 24 9.60 -12.98 4.12
CA LEU A 24 10.08 -14.29 3.69
C LEU A 24 11.60 -14.36 3.73
N LEU A 25 12.31 -13.38 3.16
CA LEU A 25 13.78 -13.33 3.20
C LEU A 25 14.30 -13.30 4.64
N TYR A 26 13.69 -12.48 5.49
CA TYR A 26 14.07 -12.41 6.90
C TYR A 26 13.87 -13.76 7.61
N SER A 27 12.82 -14.48 7.26
CA SER A 27 12.56 -15.82 7.83
C SER A 27 13.65 -16.84 7.50
N MET A 28 14.40 -16.64 6.41
CA MET A 28 15.47 -17.52 5.95
C MET A 28 16.83 -17.21 6.60
N ILE A 29 16.94 -16.08 7.31
CA ILE A 29 18.17 -15.71 8.01
C ILE A 29 18.42 -16.66 9.18
N GLN A 30 19.59 -17.29 9.21
CA GLN A 30 19.97 -18.25 10.26
C GLN A 30 20.25 -17.58 11.61
N ASN A 31 20.91 -16.43 11.59
CA ASN A 31 21.26 -15.64 12.78
C ASN A 31 20.40 -14.39 12.83
N ARG A 32 19.19 -14.52 13.37
CA ARG A 32 18.28 -13.38 13.53
C ARG A 32 18.78 -12.42 14.61
N LEU A 33 18.45 -11.16 14.47
CA LEU A 33 18.77 -10.16 15.48
C LEU A 33 18.03 -10.45 16.80
N PRO A 34 18.65 -10.16 17.94
CA PRO A 34 17.97 -10.16 19.23
C PRO A 34 16.76 -9.21 19.21
N GLU A 35 15.73 -9.57 19.95
CA GLU A 35 14.47 -8.80 20.00
C GLU A 35 14.69 -7.33 20.40
N ASP A 36 15.54 -7.09 21.40
CA ASP A 36 15.85 -5.74 21.86
C ASP A 36 16.41 -4.85 20.73
N ASN A 37 17.27 -5.42 19.88
CA ASN A 37 17.83 -4.68 18.75
C ASN A 37 16.76 -4.36 17.70
N VAL A 38 15.89 -5.32 17.42
CA VAL A 38 14.77 -5.11 16.47
C VAL A 38 13.80 -4.07 17.02
N HIS A 39 13.48 -4.14 18.30
CA HIS A 39 12.63 -3.16 18.98
C HIS A 39 13.25 -1.75 18.94
N GLN A 40 14.56 -1.63 19.12
CA GLN A 40 15.24 -0.35 19.03
C GLN A 40 15.13 0.25 17.63
N ILE A 41 15.47 -0.55 16.60
CA ILE A 41 15.36 -0.14 15.20
C ILE A 41 13.93 0.30 14.88
N MET A 42 12.95 -0.49 15.31
CA MET A 42 11.54 -0.19 15.04
C MET A 42 11.07 1.09 15.71
N LYS A 43 11.48 1.34 16.96
CA LYS A 43 11.16 2.60 17.66
C LYS A 43 11.74 3.82 16.95
N GLU A 44 13.00 3.73 16.52
CA GLU A 44 13.65 4.81 15.79
C GLU A 44 12.97 5.09 14.45
N ALA A 45 12.61 4.05 13.70
CA ALA A 45 11.89 4.18 12.45
C ALA A 45 10.51 4.82 12.63
N VAL A 46 9.74 4.37 13.62
CA VAL A 46 8.42 4.92 13.95
C VAL A 46 8.51 6.39 14.36
N GLU A 47 9.51 6.78 15.13
CA GLU A 47 9.75 8.18 15.51
C GLU A 47 10.00 9.06 14.28
N VAL A 48 10.87 8.62 13.38
CA VAL A 48 11.17 9.34 12.13
C VAL A 48 9.92 9.48 11.27
N GLU A 49 9.14 8.41 11.12
CA GLU A 49 7.94 8.42 10.30
C GLU A 49 6.84 9.32 10.89
N LYS A 50 6.64 9.31 12.21
CA LYS A 50 5.72 10.24 12.88
C LYS A 50 6.10 11.69 12.65
N ASN A 51 7.38 12.02 12.82
CA ASN A 51 7.87 13.38 12.59
C ASN A 51 7.66 13.79 11.14
N PHE A 52 7.96 12.91 10.19
CA PHE A 52 7.71 13.17 8.77
C PHE A 52 6.24 13.44 8.48
N ILE A 53 5.31 12.60 8.97
CA ILE A 53 3.87 12.78 8.74
C ILE A 53 3.35 14.07 9.37
N ILE A 54 3.77 14.40 10.60
CA ILE A 54 3.30 15.58 11.31
C ILE A 54 3.81 16.87 10.66
N GLU A 55 5.07 16.89 10.22
CA GLU A 55 5.71 18.09 9.67
C GLU A 55 5.42 18.29 8.18
N SER A 56 5.34 17.21 7.39
CA SER A 56 5.31 17.28 5.93
C SER A 56 3.90 17.23 5.34
N ILE A 57 2.94 16.64 6.04
CA ILE A 57 1.57 16.49 5.54
C ILE A 57 0.63 17.40 6.35
N PRO A 58 -0.10 18.32 5.71
CA PRO A 58 -1.12 19.10 6.37
C PRO A 58 -2.35 18.23 6.69
N CYS A 59 -2.19 17.31 7.65
CA CYS A 59 -3.19 16.32 8.03
C CYS A 59 -4.55 16.93 8.36
N SER A 60 -4.56 18.14 8.92
CA SER A 60 -5.78 18.88 9.24
C SER A 60 -6.60 19.27 7.99
N LEU A 61 -5.94 19.53 6.85
CA LEU A 61 -6.61 19.84 5.59
C LEU A 61 -7.25 18.64 4.92
N LEU A 62 -6.76 17.43 5.24
CA LEU A 62 -7.27 16.16 4.70
C LEU A 62 -8.35 15.53 5.60
N GLY A 63 -8.73 16.20 6.69
CA GLY A 63 -9.63 15.64 7.70
C GLY A 63 -9.01 14.49 8.51
N MET A 64 -7.68 14.33 8.41
CA MET A 64 -6.93 13.33 9.15
C MET A 64 -6.27 13.98 10.37
N ASN A 65 -6.52 13.42 11.55
CA ASN A 65 -5.89 13.89 12.78
C ASN A 65 -4.45 13.33 12.84
N ALA A 66 -3.47 14.19 13.12
CA ALA A 66 -2.06 13.81 13.28
C ALA A 66 -1.87 12.74 14.39
N GLU A 67 -2.66 12.82 15.44
CA GLU A 67 -2.66 11.85 16.53
C GLU A 67 -3.12 10.46 16.07
N LEU A 68 -4.22 10.38 15.32
CA LEU A 68 -4.70 9.12 14.74
C LEU A 68 -3.71 8.56 13.71
N MET A 69 -3.05 9.42 12.94
CA MET A 69 -2.00 8.97 12.01
C MET A 69 -0.80 8.40 12.76
N SER A 70 -0.38 9.04 13.85
CA SER A 70 0.69 8.52 14.71
C SER A 70 0.34 7.15 15.31
N GLN A 71 -0.90 6.99 15.78
CA GLN A 71 -1.41 5.71 16.26
C GLN A 71 -1.45 4.65 15.15
N TYR A 72 -1.79 5.03 13.91
CA TYR A 72 -1.81 4.13 12.78
C TYR A 72 -0.40 3.64 12.41
N ILE A 73 0.60 4.51 12.47
CA ILE A 73 2.01 4.13 12.25
C ILE A 73 2.46 3.08 13.29
N GLU A 74 2.12 3.28 14.57
CA GLU A 74 2.39 2.30 15.62
C GLU A 74 1.69 0.97 15.39
N PHE A 75 0.43 1.01 14.97
CA PHE A 75 -0.32 -0.19 14.62
C PHE A 75 0.31 -0.98 13.47
N VAL A 76 0.76 -0.30 12.42
CA VAL A 76 1.43 -0.93 11.27
C VAL A 76 2.78 -1.51 11.69
N ALA A 77 3.55 -0.82 12.53
CA ALA A 77 4.82 -1.31 13.08
C ALA A 77 4.63 -2.59 13.92
N ASP A 78 3.62 -2.64 14.77
CA ASP A 78 3.27 -3.83 15.55
C ASP A 78 2.84 -5.00 14.65
N ARG A 79 2.15 -4.72 13.55
CA ARG A 79 1.80 -5.73 12.56
C ARG A 79 3.05 -6.31 11.90
N LEU A 80 4.00 -5.46 11.53
CA LEU A 80 5.28 -5.90 10.95
C LEU A 80 6.08 -6.74 11.95
N LEU A 81 6.21 -6.32 13.21
CA LEU A 81 6.85 -7.10 14.27
C LEU A 81 6.24 -8.49 14.39
N SER A 82 4.91 -8.59 14.37
CA SER A 82 4.21 -9.88 14.43
C SER A 82 4.51 -10.77 13.22
N GLN A 83 4.61 -10.19 12.02
CA GLN A 83 4.99 -10.92 10.79
C GLN A 83 6.44 -11.43 10.83
N LEU A 84 7.32 -10.69 11.50
CA LEU A 84 8.72 -11.06 11.71
C LEU A 84 8.91 -12.02 12.90
N ASN A 85 7.83 -12.40 13.59
CA ASN A 85 7.81 -13.26 14.80
C ASN A 85 8.50 -12.62 16.02
N TYR A 86 8.31 -11.31 16.21
CA TYR A 86 8.68 -10.57 17.42
C TYR A 86 7.44 -10.10 18.19
N ASN A 87 7.62 -9.77 19.46
CA ASN A 87 6.56 -9.22 20.27
C ASN A 87 6.24 -7.79 19.83
N LYS A 88 4.97 -7.42 19.96
CA LYS A 88 4.48 -6.06 19.74
C LYS A 88 5.02 -5.11 20.80
N ILE A 89 5.20 -3.84 20.44
CA ILE A 89 5.70 -2.79 21.33
C ILE A 89 4.53 -1.93 21.85
N TRP A 90 3.69 -1.43 20.96
CA TRP A 90 2.68 -0.42 21.30
C TRP A 90 1.33 -1.01 21.67
N ASN A 91 0.93 -2.11 21.09
CA ASN A 91 -0.34 -2.79 21.31
C ASN A 91 -1.58 -1.89 21.09
N VAL A 92 -1.48 -0.95 20.15
CA VAL A 92 -2.57 -0.02 19.84
C VAL A 92 -3.55 -0.62 18.82
N PRO A 93 -4.87 -0.31 18.93
CA PRO A 93 -5.84 -0.72 17.92
C PRO A 93 -5.71 0.10 16.66
N ASN A 94 -6.21 -0.44 15.52
CA ASN A 94 -6.29 0.31 14.28
C ASN A 94 -7.28 1.49 14.43
N PRO A 95 -6.82 2.75 14.31
CA PRO A 95 -7.69 3.93 14.40
C PRO A 95 -8.56 4.13 13.15
N PHE A 96 -8.25 3.42 12.03
CA PHE A 96 -8.95 3.55 10.76
C PHE A 96 -9.55 2.20 10.31
N PRO A 97 -10.71 1.80 10.83
CA PRO A 97 -11.33 0.50 10.48
C PRO A 97 -11.59 0.33 8.98
N PHE A 98 -11.79 1.44 8.24
CA PHE A 98 -11.98 1.40 6.79
C PHE A 98 -10.73 0.95 6.03
N MET A 99 -9.54 1.16 6.58
CA MET A 99 -8.27 0.71 5.99
C MET A 99 -8.15 -0.82 5.98
N GLU A 100 -8.78 -1.52 6.91
CA GLU A 100 -8.83 -2.98 6.91
C GLU A 100 -9.61 -3.53 5.73
N ARG A 101 -10.70 -2.88 5.33
CA ARG A 101 -11.49 -3.26 4.16
C ARG A 101 -10.68 -3.11 2.88
N ILE A 102 -9.94 -2.03 2.73
CA ILE A 102 -9.05 -1.80 1.58
C ILE A 102 -7.99 -2.91 1.52
N SER A 103 -7.41 -3.30 2.65
CA SER A 103 -6.44 -4.39 2.74
C SER A 103 -7.02 -5.76 2.36
N ILE A 104 -8.29 -6.02 2.64
CA ILE A 104 -8.99 -7.26 2.29
C ILE A 104 -9.36 -7.26 0.80
N GLU A 105 -9.84 -6.14 0.27
CA GLU A 105 -10.21 -6.00 -1.15
C GLU A 105 -9.00 -6.09 -2.08
N THR A 106 -7.82 -5.65 -1.64
CA THR A 106 -6.57 -5.80 -2.40
C THR A 106 -6.07 -7.24 -2.50
N LYS A 107 -6.55 -8.15 -1.64
CA LYS A 107 -6.30 -9.61 -1.73
C LYS A 107 -7.23 -10.32 -2.70
N SER A 108 -8.24 -9.66 -3.26
CA SER A 108 -9.07 -10.23 -4.30
C SER A 108 -8.25 -10.47 -5.57
N ASN A 109 -8.53 -11.58 -6.25
CA ASN A 109 -7.75 -12.10 -7.36
C ASN A 109 -7.56 -11.03 -8.46
N PHE A 110 -6.32 -10.60 -8.68
CA PHE A 110 -5.93 -9.60 -9.67
C PHE A 110 -6.51 -9.87 -11.07
N PHE A 111 -6.62 -11.14 -11.46
CA PHE A 111 -7.15 -11.53 -12.77
C PHE A 111 -8.67 -11.42 -12.86
N GLU A 112 -9.41 -11.69 -11.80
CA GLU A 112 -10.88 -11.57 -11.79
C GLU A 112 -11.33 -10.11 -11.79
N SER A 113 -10.71 -9.27 -10.99
CA SER A 113 -11.07 -7.85 -10.92
C SER A 113 -10.78 -7.10 -12.23
N ARG A 114 -9.71 -7.44 -12.94
CA ARG A 114 -9.28 -6.74 -14.16
C ARG A 114 -9.98 -7.15 -15.42
N VAL A 115 -10.33 -8.40 -15.58
CA VAL A 115 -11.09 -8.86 -16.75
C VAL A 115 -12.43 -8.13 -16.81
N SER A 116 -13.09 -7.89 -15.69
CA SER A 116 -14.35 -7.15 -15.64
C SER A 116 -14.20 -5.64 -15.90
N GLN A 117 -13.10 -5.02 -15.50
CA GLN A 117 -12.84 -3.60 -15.74
C GLN A 117 -12.38 -3.32 -17.18
N TYR A 118 -11.59 -4.18 -17.78
CA TYR A 118 -11.21 -4.09 -19.18
C TYR A 118 -12.39 -4.35 -20.11
N SER A 119 -13.29 -5.28 -19.77
CA SER A 119 -14.48 -5.53 -20.56
C SER A 119 -15.45 -4.35 -20.53
N LYS A 120 -15.58 -3.63 -19.41
CA LYS A 120 -16.41 -2.43 -19.30
C LYS A 120 -15.88 -1.23 -20.08
N ALA A 121 -14.57 -1.06 -20.15
CA ALA A 121 -13.93 0.00 -20.94
C ALA A 121 -14.08 -0.19 -22.45
N ASN A 122 -14.22 -1.43 -22.92
CA ASN A 122 -14.30 -1.76 -24.35
C ASN A 122 -15.74 -1.94 -24.88
N VAL A 123 -16.76 -1.98 -24.04
CA VAL A 123 -18.15 -2.26 -24.44
C VAL A 123 -18.84 -1.05 -25.08
N GLY A 124 -18.31 0.18 -24.95
CA GLY A 124 -18.97 1.40 -25.42
C GLY A 124 -18.64 1.84 -26.86
N ASN A 125 -17.54 1.41 -27.49
CA ASN A 125 -17.06 2.03 -28.71
C ASN A 125 -16.40 1.06 -29.71
N LYS A 126 -17.13 0.04 -30.16
CA LYS A 126 -16.60 -0.86 -31.21
C LYS A 126 -16.35 -0.18 -32.56
N GLN A 127 -17.01 0.90 -32.88
CA GLN A 127 -16.85 1.59 -34.19
C GLN A 127 -15.74 2.67 -34.18
N GLN A 128 -15.58 3.44 -33.10
CA GLN A 128 -14.51 4.46 -33.03
C GLN A 128 -13.11 3.86 -32.81
N HIS A 129 -13.00 2.68 -32.20
CA HIS A 129 -11.70 2.03 -31.94
C HIS A 129 -11.08 1.38 -33.18
N LEU A 130 -11.84 1.09 -34.20
CA LEU A 130 -11.31 0.53 -35.47
C LEU A 130 -10.63 1.61 -36.32
N GLU A 131 -11.10 2.84 -36.26
CA GLU A 131 -10.50 3.97 -36.97
C GLU A 131 -9.21 4.49 -36.29
N LEU A 132 -9.15 4.46 -34.96
CA LEU A 132 -7.97 4.87 -34.19
C LEU A 132 -6.82 3.84 -34.20
N ARG A 133 -7.06 2.63 -34.71
CA ARG A 133 -6.04 1.58 -34.83
C ARG A 133 -5.43 1.47 -36.22
N LYS A 134 -5.78 2.32 -37.14
CA LYS A 134 -5.08 2.40 -38.42
C LYS A 134 -3.76 3.12 -38.22
N PHE A 135 -2.70 2.33 -38.18
CA PHE A 135 -1.33 2.84 -38.22
C PHE A 135 -1.14 3.47 -39.57
N THR A 136 -1.08 4.77 -39.69
CA THR A 136 -0.70 5.47 -40.92
C THR A 136 0.77 5.81 -40.82
N LEU A 137 1.54 5.36 -41.83
CA LEU A 137 2.96 5.68 -41.96
C LEU A 137 3.21 7.12 -42.46
N ASP A 138 2.15 7.85 -42.79
CA ASP A 138 2.16 9.18 -43.40
C ASP A 138 1.69 10.27 -42.40
N ALA A 139 1.85 10.07 -41.11
CA ALA A 139 1.58 11.12 -40.12
C ALA A 139 2.78 12.09 -40.10
N ASP A 140 2.62 13.28 -40.70
CA ASP A 140 3.50 14.40 -40.48
C ASP A 140 3.44 14.85 -39.01
N PHE A 141 4.62 14.90 -38.36
CA PHE A 141 4.81 15.40 -37.00
C PHE A 141 5.09 16.90 -37.01
#